data_ebfbd59adfd16e2393885a3acce1acc2
#
_entry.id   ebfbd59adfd16e2393885a3acce1acc2
#
_cell.length_a   1.000
_cell.length_b   1.000
_cell.length_c   1.000
_cell.angle_alpha   90.00
_cell.angle_beta   90.00
_cell.angle_gamma   90.00
#
_symmetry.space_group_name_H-M   'P 1'
#
loop_
_entity.id
_entity.type
_entity.pdbx_description
1 polymer ?
#
loop_
_entity_poly.entity_id
_entity_poly.type
_entity_poly.pdbx_seq_one_letter_code
_entity_poly.pdbx_strand_id
1 'polypeptide(L)'
;MKYTIYVITVISGLTSCQNKQQVTAPISTIDSTLQTNATVILEDKLSEINAQSGQVIVMEVQTGQIKALVGLTKKDSTNYQPCENFSVWQPTGLMHPISLLAALETGKVKLSDKVDTGNGIYQVHGR
;
A
#
# COMPACT_ATOMS: atom_id res chain seq x y z
N MET A 1 -83.28 -6.21 -10.91
CA MET A 1 -82.22 -5.35 -10.24
C MET A 1 -80.88 -5.84 -10.66
N LYS A 2 -80.23 -5.08 -11.52
CA LYS A 2 -78.85 -5.40 -11.99
C LYS A 2 -77.88 -4.50 -11.21
N TYR A 3 -77.01 -5.08 -10.39
CA TYR A 3 -75.93 -4.35 -9.70
C TYR A 3 -74.69 -4.41 -10.56
N THR A 4 -74.30 -3.26 -11.09
CA THR A 4 -73.07 -3.10 -11.83
C THR A 4 -71.94 -2.76 -10.81
N ILE A 5 -70.96 -3.67 -10.64
CA ILE A 5 -69.83 -3.49 -9.78
C ILE A 5 -68.70 -2.85 -10.61
N TYR A 6 -68.32 -1.60 -10.31
CA TYR A 6 -67.17 -0.96 -10.87
C TYR A 6 -65.97 -1.32 -10.03
N VAL A 7 -65.05 -2.10 -10.60
CA VAL A 7 -63.71 -2.33 -10.02
C VAL A 7 -62.82 -1.20 -10.46
N ILE A 8 -62.48 -0.30 -9.52
CA ILE A 8 -61.51 0.73 -9.75
C ILE A 8 -60.14 0.14 -9.43
N THR A 9 -59.34 -0.16 -10.46
CA THR A 9 -57.95 -0.60 -10.31
C THR A 9 -57.08 0.65 -10.15
N VAL A 10 -56.67 0.93 -8.91
CA VAL A 10 -55.66 1.97 -8.63
C VAL A 10 -54.32 1.39 -8.93
N ILE A 11 -53.72 1.74 -10.07
CA ILE A 11 -52.34 1.44 -10.39
C ILE A 11 -51.49 2.52 -9.70
N SER A 12 -51.01 2.21 -8.48
CA SER A 12 -49.99 2.99 -7.82
C SER A 12 -48.63 2.74 -8.50
N GLY A 13 -48.24 3.65 -9.40
CA GLY A 13 -46.93 3.66 -10.00
C GLY A 13 -45.87 3.93 -8.93
N LEU A 14 -45.14 2.90 -8.52
CA LEU A 14 -43.90 3.02 -7.75
C LEU A 14 -42.82 3.51 -8.70
N THR A 15 -42.67 4.83 -8.82
CA THR A 15 -41.44 5.44 -9.37
C THR A 15 -40.33 5.22 -8.36
N SER A 16 -39.65 4.08 -8.49
CA SER A 16 -38.35 3.85 -7.82
C SER A 16 -37.34 4.82 -8.42
N CYS A 17 -37.09 5.92 -7.72
CA CYS A 17 -35.87 6.72 -7.97
C CYS A 17 -34.67 5.85 -7.67
N GLN A 18 -34.14 5.19 -8.68
CA GLN A 18 -32.79 4.64 -8.63
C GLN A 18 -31.84 5.82 -8.63
N ASN A 19 -31.44 6.23 -7.43
CA ASN A 19 -30.32 7.12 -7.24
C ASN A 19 -29.07 6.33 -7.67
N LYS A 20 -28.70 6.45 -8.95
CA LYS A 20 -27.41 5.98 -9.44
C LYS A 20 -26.37 6.82 -8.71
N GLN A 21 -25.89 6.34 -7.58
CA GLN A 21 -24.62 6.84 -7.05
C GLN A 21 -23.61 6.68 -8.17
N GLN A 22 -23.24 7.78 -8.75
CA GLN A 22 -22.16 7.89 -9.71
C GLN A 22 -20.90 7.57 -8.90
N VAL A 23 -20.50 6.30 -8.92
CA VAL A 23 -19.23 5.86 -8.36
C VAL A 23 -18.18 6.54 -9.22
N THR A 24 -17.71 7.69 -8.76
CA THR A 24 -16.56 8.36 -9.36
C THR A 24 -15.40 7.36 -9.26
N ALA A 25 -14.86 6.96 -10.40
CA ALA A 25 -13.69 6.08 -10.42
C ALA A 25 -12.61 6.69 -9.50
N PRO A 26 -11.95 5.90 -8.66
CA PRO A 26 -10.92 6.42 -7.77
C PRO A 26 -9.85 7.10 -8.61
N ILE A 27 -9.57 8.36 -8.29
CA ILE A 27 -8.52 9.12 -8.97
C ILE A 27 -7.20 8.46 -8.56
N SER A 28 -6.47 7.93 -9.54
CA SER A 28 -5.13 7.39 -9.29
C SER A 28 -4.21 8.50 -8.82
N THR A 29 -3.47 8.26 -7.73
CA THR A 29 -2.46 9.19 -7.21
C THR A 29 -1.07 8.92 -7.79
N ILE A 30 -0.94 7.90 -8.62
CA ILE A 30 0.32 7.48 -9.24
C ILE A 30 0.77 8.53 -10.26
N ASP A 31 2.02 8.96 -10.12
CA ASP A 31 2.74 9.77 -11.09
C ASP A 31 3.41 8.85 -12.10
N SER A 32 3.05 8.97 -13.37
CA SER A 32 3.54 8.08 -14.43
C SER A 32 5.06 8.19 -14.63
N THR A 33 5.61 9.37 -14.46
CA THR A 33 7.06 9.60 -14.60
C THR A 33 7.82 8.94 -13.45
N LEU A 34 7.36 9.14 -12.21
CA LEU A 34 7.94 8.48 -11.04
C LEU A 34 7.80 6.96 -11.12
N GLN A 35 6.64 6.47 -11.56
CA GLN A 35 6.39 5.03 -11.73
C GLN A 35 7.38 4.42 -12.72
N THR A 36 7.56 5.04 -13.89
CA THR A 36 8.49 4.57 -14.92
C THR A 36 9.93 4.60 -14.42
N ASN A 37 10.38 5.71 -13.84
CA ASN A 37 11.74 5.84 -13.32
C ASN A 37 12.02 4.82 -12.21
N ALA A 38 11.09 4.65 -11.28
CA ALA A 38 11.20 3.67 -10.21
C ALA A 38 11.30 2.24 -10.75
N THR A 39 10.57 1.91 -11.83
CA THR A 39 10.63 0.60 -12.47
C THR A 39 12.01 0.33 -13.05
N VAL A 40 12.55 1.27 -13.84
CA VAL A 40 13.87 1.13 -14.47
C VAL A 40 14.97 0.99 -13.40
N ILE A 41 14.97 1.86 -12.40
CA ILE A 41 15.97 1.83 -11.32
C ILE A 41 15.90 0.51 -10.54
N LEU A 42 14.68 0.03 -10.25
CA LEU A 42 14.51 -1.24 -9.55
C LEU A 42 15.01 -2.42 -10.37
N GLU A 43 14.69 -2.47 -11.66
CA GLU A 43 15.12 -3.55 -12.55
C GLU A 43 16.66 -3.60 -12.67
N ASP A 44 17.31 -2.45 -12.88
CA ASP A 44 18.76 -2.34 -12.94
C ASP A 44 19.40 -2.86 -11.64
N LYS A 45 18.89 -2.43 -10.48
CA LYS A 45 19.43 -2.86 -9.20
C LYS A 45 19.20 -4.34 -8.90
N LEU A 46 18.05 -4.88 -9.23
CA LEU A 46 17.77 -6.31 -9.06
C LEU A 46 18.69 -7.16 -9.94
N SER A 47 18.99 -6.68 -11.16
CA SER A 47 19.93 -7.34 -12.08
C SER A 47 21.35 -7.29 -11.54
N GLU A 48 21.80 -6.12 -11.06
CA GLU A 48 23.14 -5.92 -10.51
C GLU A 48 23.44 -6.88 -9.34
N ILE A 49 22.48 -7.03 -8.41
CA ILE A 49 22.66 -7.88 -7.22
C ILE A 49 22.12 -9.31 -7.40
N ASN A 50 21.65 -9.65 -8.60
CA ASN A 50 21.04 -10.94 -8.94
C ASN A 50 19.91 -11.36 -7.98
N ALA A 51 19.07 -10.42 -7.56
CA ALA A 51 17.98 -10.68 -6.64
C ALA A 51 16.78 -11.36 -7.32
N GLN A 52 15.98 -12.09 -6.55
CA GLN A 52 14.78 -12.77 -7.05
C GLN A 52 13.59 -11.84 -7.24
N SER A 53 13.45 -10.85 -6.38
CA SER A 53 12.35 -9.88 -6.43
C SER A 53 12.71 -8.62 -5.66
N GLY A 54 11.96 -7.56 -5.94
CA GLY A 54 12.09 -6.30 -5.22
C GLY A 54 10.85 -5.45 -5.36
N GLN A 55 10.75 -4.45 -4.49
CA GLN A 55 9.61 -3.55 -4.44
C GLN A 55 10.08 -2.14 -4.14
N VAL A 56 9.40 -1.16 -4.74
CA VAL A 56 9.58 0.27 -4.46
C VAL A 56 8.21 0.89 -4.22
N ILE A 57 8.08 1.62 -3.13
CA ILE A 57 6.92 2.45 -2.82
C ILE A 57 7.41 3.88 -2.62
N VAL A 58 6.86 4.80 -3.40
CA VAL A 58 7.13 6.24 -3.25
C VAL A 58 5.86 6.91 -2.73
N MET A 59 5.96 7.51 -1.57
CA MET A 59 4.83 8.17 -0.91
C MET A 59 5.16 9.65 -0.65
N GLU A 60 4.20 10.51 -0.93
CA GLU A 60 4.27 11.92 -0.58
C GLU A 60 4.04 12.10 0.93
N VAL A 61 5.03 12.65 1.63
CA VAL A 61 5.00 12.75 3.09
C VAL A 61 3.85 13.63 3.60
N GLN A 62 3.52 14.69 2.89
CA GLN A 62 2.51 15.68 3.31
C GLN A 62 1.08 15.12 3.28
N THR A 63 0.78 14.28 2.29
CA THR A 63 -0.58 13.82 2.00
C THR A 63 -0.78 12.33 2.27
N GLY A 64 0.30 11.56 2.37
CA GLY A 64 0.27 10.10 2.41
C GLY A 64 -0.09 9.44 1.08
N GLN A 65 -0.18 10.20 -0.01
CA GLN A 65 -0.50 9.65 -1.32
C GLN A 65 0.64 8.81 -1.88
N ILE A 66 0.32 7.65 -2.42
CA ILE A 66 1.27 6.80 -3.15
C ILE A 66 1.47 7.39 -4.55
N LYS A 67 2.70 7.77 -4.86
CA LYS A 67 3.10 8.36 -6.15
C LYS A 67 3.75 7.34 -7.09
N ALA A 68 4.37 6.30 -6.55
CA ALA A 68 4.81 5.14 -7.32
C ALA A 68 4.70 3.87 -6.49
N LEU A 69 4.33 2.78 -7.15
CA LEU A 69 4.18 1.46 -6.53
C LEU A 69 4.64 0.41 -7.54
N VAL A 70 5.86 -0.09 -7.36
CA VAL A 70 6.51 -1.01 -8.29
C VAL A 70 6.90 -2.29 -7.56
N GLY A 71 6.48 -3.40 -8.11
CA GLY A 71 6.96 -4.73 -7.71
C GLY A 71 7.49 -5.46 -8.92
N LEU A 72 8.66 -6.06 -8.81
CA LEU A 72 9.27 -6.88 -9.85
C LEU A 72 9.69 -8.22 -9.27
N THR A 73 9.52 -9.28 -10.06
CA THR A 73 10.02 -10.63 -9.76
C THR A 73 10.73 -11.21 -10.96
N LYS A 74 11.74 -12.01 -10.70
CA LYS A 74 12.53 -12.66 -11.74
C LYS A 74 11.66 -13.62 -12.53
N LYS A 75 11.63 -13.44 -13.84
CA LYS A 75 10.92 -14.31 -14.79
C LYS A 75 11.84 -15.42 -15.31
N ASP A 76 13.06 -15.05 -15.64
CA ASP A 76 14.12 -15.92 -16.13
C ASP A 76 15.50 -15.40 -15.69
N SER A 77 16.57 -15.91 -16.27
CA SER A 77 17.95 -15.55 -15.88
C SER A 77 18.27 -14.06 -15.98
N THR A 78 17.61 -13.34 -16.89
CA THR A 78 17.96 -11.96 -17.26
C THR A 78 16.80 -10.98 -17.16
N ASN A 79 15.56 -11.48 -17.14
CA ASN A 79 14.38 -10.63 -17.24
C ASN A 79 13.55 -10.62 -15.95
N TYR A 80 12.98 -9.47 -15.67
CA TYR A 80 12.01 -9.26 -14.60
C TYR A 80 10.61 -9.01 -15.18
N GLN A 81 9.60 -9.32 -14.39
CA GLN A 81 8.20 -9.07 -14.75
C GLN A 81 7.50 -8.38 -13.59
N PRO A 82 6.45 -7.57 -13.85
CA PRO A 82 5.64 -6.97 -12.80
C PRO A 82 5.09 -8.02 -11.83
N CYS A 83 5.11 -7.69 -10.55
CA CYS A 83 4.57 -8.51 -9.47
C CYS A 83 3.72 -7.62 -8.58
N GLU A 84 2.43 -7.94 -8.48
CA GLU A 84 1.49 -7.21 -7.62
C GLU A 84 1.48 -7.73 -6.17
N ASN A 85 2.27 -8.77 -5.89
CA ASN A 85 2.37 -9.32 -4.54
C ASN A 85 3.34 -8.49 -3.70
N PHE A 86 2.83 -7.47 -3.03
CA PHE A 86 3.55 -6.66 -2.06
C PHE A 86 3.58 -7.32 -0.68
N SER A 87 3.75 -8.63 -0.63
CA SER A 87 3.84 -9.35 0.63
C SER A 87 5.04 -8.88 1.45
N VAL A 88 4.81 -8.72 2.74
CA VAL A 88 5.80 -8.25 3.69
C VAL A 88 6.80 -9.37 3.95
N TRP A 89 8.04 -9.17 3.54
CA TRP A 89 9.18 -9.95 3.97
C TRP A 89 9.50 -9.54 5.42
N GLN A 90 10.11 -10.43 6.18
CA GLN A 90 10.53 -10.08 7.56
C GLN A 90 11.40 -8.81 7.52
N PRO A 91 10.90 -7.67 8.04
CA PRO A 91 11.61 -6.39 7.93
C PRO A 91 12.66 -6.24 9.02
N THR A 92 13.59 -7.16 9.09
CA THR A 92 14.66 -7.24 10.11
C THR A 92 15.04 -5.87 10.72
N GLY A 93 16.12 -5.23 10.27
CA GLY A 93 16.58 -3.95 10.80
C GLY A 93 15.67 -2.74 10.48
N LEU A 94 14.78 -2.85 9.50
CA LEU A 94 13.89 -1.74 9.10
C LEU A 94 12.84 -1.39 10.14
N MET A 95 12.58 -2.27 11.10
CA MET A 95 11.64 -2.01 12.19
C MET A 95 12.25 -1.16 13.32
N HIS A 96 13.57 -1.01 13.40
CA HIS A 96 14.20 -0.23 14.46
C HIS A 96 13.79 1.24 14.48
N PRO A 97 13.74 1.97 13.33
CA PRO A 97 13.24 3.35 13.32
C PRO A 97 11.78 3.47 13.80
N ILE A 98 10.93 2.51 13.46
CA ILE A 98 9.51 2.49 13.90
C ILE A 98 9.42 2.27 15.40
N SER A 99 10.21 1.34 15.95
CA SER A 99 10.27 1.08 17.39
C SER A 99 10.79 2.30 18.16
N LEU A 100 11.80 3.00 17.61
CA LEU A 100 12.32 4.23 18.19
C LEU A 100 11.27 5.34 18.17
N LEU A 101 10.57 5.52 17.04
CA LEU A 101 9.50 6.51 16.92
C LEU A 101 8.40 6.27 17.97
N ALA A 102 7.95 5.02 18.13
CA ALA A 102 6.96 4.66 19.14
C ALA A 102 7.45 4.95 20.57
N ALA A 103 8.73 4.73 20.85
CA ALA A 103 9.32 5.04 22.16
C ALA A 103 9.40 6.56 22.43
N LEU A 104 9.70 7.35 21.40
CA LEU A 104 9.71 8.82 21.47
C LEU A 104 8.29 9.37 21.68
N GLU A 105 7.31 8.90 20.93
CA GLU A 105 5.90 9.30 21.05
C GLU A 105 5.31 8.97 22.42
N THR A 106 5.70 7.85 23.00
CA THR A 106 5.27 7.48 24.36
C THR A 106 6.03 8.21 25.48
N GLY A 107 6.99 9.06 25.13
CA GLY A 107 7.81 9.83 26.08
C GLY A 107 8.75 8.98 26.93
N LYS A 108 8.94 7.70 26.62
CA LYS A 108 9.83 6.81 27.36
C LYS A 108 11.31 7.09 27.10
N VAL A 109 11.61 7.66 25.95
CA VAL A 109 12.96 8.07 25.54
C VAL A 109 12.92 9.45 24.91
N LYS A 110 14.05 10.14 24.92
CA LYS A 110 14.25 11.43 24.24
C LYS A 110 15.45 11.30 23.29
N LEU A 111 15.46 12.12 22.24
CA LEU A 111 16.59 12.16 21.30
C LEU A 111 17.93 12.53 21.95
N SER A 112 17.87 13.21 23.12
CA SER A 112 19.05 13.59 23.90
C SER A 112 19.56 12.50 24.83
N ASP A 113 18.82 11.40 24.99
CA ASP A 113 19.21 10.34 25.91
C ASP A 113 20.46 9.63 25.39
N LYS A 114 21.37 9.34 26.32
CA LYS A 114 22.58 8.58 26.02
C LYS A 114 22.33 7.11 26.31
N VAL A 115 22.67 6.28 25.35
CA VAL A 115 22.59 4.84 25.47
C VAL A 115 23.98 4.27 25.59
N ASP A 116 24.23 3.50 26.62
CA ASP A 116 25.46 2.73 26.76
C ASP A 116 25.38 1.51 25.83
N THR A 117 26.22 1.50 24.80
CA THR A 117 26.32 0.38 23.85
C THR A 117 27.39 -0.63 24.25
N GLY A 118 27.96 -0.48 25.44
CA GLY A 118 29.04 -1.32 25.94
C GLY A 118 30.28 -1.21 25.04
N ASN A 119 30.91 -2.32 24.75
CA ASN A 119 32.06 -2.43 23.87
C ASN A 119 31.71 -2.63 22.38
N GLY A 120 30.45 -2.44 22.00
CA GLY A 120 29.97 -2.63 20.62
C GLY A 120 29.79 -4.10 20.22
N ILE A 121 29.98 -5.05 21.13
CA ILE A 121 29.75 -6.48 20.88
C ILE A 121 28.42 -6.87 21.50
N TYR A 122 27.45 -7.21 20.66
CA TYR A 122 26.16 -7.74 21.11
C TYR A 122 25.99 -9.18 20.65
N GLN A 123 25.91 -10.10 21.62
CA GLN A 123 25.62 -11.50 21.34
C GLN A 123 24.10 -11.74 21.43
N VAL A 124 23.49 -12.06 20.30
CA VAL A 124 22.11 -12.54 20.29
C VAL A 124 22.11 -13.99 20.77
N HIS A 125 21.56 -14.23 21.95
CA HIS A 125 21.39 -15.59 22.46
C HIS A 125 20.45 -16.35 21.54
N GLY A 126 20.93 -17.40 20.92
CA GLY A 126 20.08 -18.46 20.36
C GLY A 126 20.09 -18.68 18.85
N ARG A 127 21.20 -18.41 18.15
CA ARG A 127 21.47 -19.06 16.85
C ARG A 127 22.96 -19.22 16.61
#